data_9490924e5d28e80d5f9a2796565b3547
#
_entry.id   9490924e5d28e80d5f9a2796565b3547
#
_cell.length_a   1.000
_cell.length_b   1.000
_cell.length_c   1.000
_cell.angle_alpha   90.00
_cell.angle_beta   90.00
_cell.angle_gamma   90.00
#
_symmetry.space_group_name_H-M   'P 1'
#
loop_
_entity.id
_entity.type
_entity.pdbx_description
1 polymer ?
#
loop_
_entity_poly.entity_id
_entity_poly.type
_entity_poly.pdbx_seq_one_letter_code
_entity_poly.pdbx_strand_id
1 'polypeptide(L)'
;MAKKQLTRAEVPEALTWNVTDIFTTEADFKKAIQQVEKQIVEIQANSERMTESATQLLALTELLYESEELLMKVYGYAARVNDGDTADPHGNDLMNQALLIVNKWEAAVSFYDPKITQLSATQLDQFLDEKPELKQYEFNLRRIQEQAAHTLTPAEEKLLAQLQPAIDDASDISSKLDDADLDFGMIKDENGEEVQLTNATASEFATSADQDMRMRASKQVAKAYRSMRNTFGATLKSHVHAQNILATIRHFDSARQMNLADQKIPEAVYDTLINTTHEHLDLMHDYYAFRKAYLGLDHMYQFDRHVPLVADAKLSLAFEEGKKVTMAALAPLGKDYQNYLQEEFEQRWIDAAENKGKRSGGYEDDVYGVHPYILLNWNDIYDSTSTLAHESGHALQSVYTDKAQPFWYSQYPIFIAEIASTLNESLLNHYMLEKYADDPQIKAFILTQDVDNFIGTVYRQTLFAEFEHFIYTEDAKGTTLTPDLMADKFNGLFKEYNGDAVTDLPWKDDTWAQIPHFYYDYYVYQYATSKAIATALADDIISGKPGALENYKKFLSTGASNYPVEIVKQAGIDVTKRDYLDQAFKLFGEEVEELKRIL
;
A
#
# COMPACT_ATOMS: atom_id res chain seq x y z
N MET A 1 6.07 -35.93 3.62
CA MET A 1 4.90 -35.92 4.53
C MET A 1 4.38 -34.50 4.56
N ALA A 2 3.09 -34.27 4.36
CA ALA A 2 2.53 -32.93 4.48
C ALA A 2 2.83 -32.37 5.89
N LYS A 3 3.39 -31.16 5.97
CA LYS A 3 3.69 -30.48 7.24
C LYS A 3 2.33 -30.21 7.91
N LYS A 4 2.09 -30.71 9.13
CA LYS A 4 0.85 -30.43 9.87
C LYS A 4 0.81 -28.95 10.18
N GLN A 5 -0.28 -28.27 9.82
CA GLN A 5 -0.51 -26.88 10.21
C GLN A 5 -0.68 -26.81 11.74
N LEU A 6 0.08 -25.95 12.42
CA LEU A 6 0.01 -25.76 13.86
C LEU A 6 -1.28 -25.03 14.24
N THR A 7 -1.80 -25.28 15.42
CA THR A 7 -2.76 -24.37 16.09
C THR A 7 -2.00 -23.25 16.76
N ARG A 8 -2.65 -22.12 17.07
CA ARG A 8 -2.02 -20.98 17.77
C ARG A 8 -1.29 -21.40 19.06
N ALA A 9 -1.89 -22.29 19.85
CA ALA A 9 -1.31 -22.80 21.10
C ALA A 9 -0.08 -23.72 20.90
N GLU A 10 0.10 -24.27 19.70
CA GLU A 10 1.27 -25.12 19.35
C GLU A 10 2.44 -24.30 18.79
N VAL A 11 2.23 -23.01 18.45
CA VAL A 11 3.31 -22.12 17.95
C VAL A 11 4.28 -21.82 19.10
N PRO A 12 5.61 -22.00 18.88
CA PRO A 12 6.60 -21.59 19.87
C PRO A 12 6.48 -20.10 20.21
N GLU A 13 6.52 -19.76 21.49
CA GLU A 13 6.37 -18.37 21.96
C GLU A 13 7.38 -17.41 21.32
N ALA A 14 8.60 -17.87 21.06
CA ALA A 14 9.65 -17.08 20.40
C ALA A 14 9.32 -16.69 18.93
N LEU A 15 8.30 -17.30 18.32
CA LEU A 15 7.82 -17.01 16.97
C LEU A 15 6.50 -16.24 16.97
N THR A 16 6.10 -15.68 18.11
CA THR A 16 4.90 -14.87 18.27
C THR A 16 5.28 -13.51 18.86
N TRP A 17 4.56 -12.48 18.48
CA TRP A 17 4.70 -11.16 19.08
C TRP A 17 4.27 -11.10 20.54
N ASN A 18 4.72 -10.06 21.28
CA ASN A 18 4.40 -9.87 22.70
C ASN A 18 3.34 -8.78 22.89
N VAL A 19 2.08 -9.14 22.93
CA VAL A 19 0.97 -8.19 23.13
C VAL A 19 0.94 -7.57 24.55
N THR A 20 1.67 -8.16 25.52
CA THR A 20 1.71 -7.64 26.89
C THR A 20 2.50 -6.32 27.00
N ASP A 21 3.24 -5.94 25.95
CA ASP A 21 3.92 -4.66 25.87
C ASP A 21 2.92 -3.50 25.66
N ILE A 22 1.75 -3.77 25.06
CA ILE A 22 0.66 -2.78 24.92
C ILE A 22 -0.13 -2.69 26.24
N PHE A 23 -0.70 -3.81 26.69
CA PHE A 23 -1.36 -3.92 28.00
C PHE A 23 -0.91 -5.18 28.69
N THR A 24 -0.39 -5.02 29.90
CA THR A 24 0.10 -6.15 30.71
C THR A 24 -1.01 -7.17 31.00
N THR A 25 -2.25 -6.70 31.15
CA THR A 25 -3.41 -7.54 31.43
C THR A 25 -4.64 -7.08 30.67
N GLU A 26 -5.58 -7.99 30.43
CA GLU A 26 -6.90 -7.64 29.87
C GLU A 26 -7.69 -6.67 30.76
N ALA A 27 -7.42 -6.67 32.07
CA ALA A 27 -8.01 -5.68 32.98
C ALA A 27 -7.53 -4.26 32.68
N ASP A 28 -6.29 -4.10 32.21
CA ASP A 28 -5.74 -2.80 31.80
C ASP A 28 -6.34 -2.35 30.47
N PHE A 29 -6.53 -3.27 29.51
CA PHE A 29 -7.30 -3.02 28.28
C PHE A 29 -8.74 -2.51 28.60
N LYS A 30 -9.46 -3.18 29.49
CA LYS A 30 -10.82 -2.74 29.88
C LYS A 30 -10.83 -1.40 30.60
N LYS A 31 -9.81 -1.09 31.42
CA LYS A 31 -9.68 0.25 32.02
C LYS A 31 -9.41 1.33 30.98
N ALA A 32 -8.61 1.04 29.96
CA ALA A 32 -8.35 1.95 28.86
C ALA A 32 -9.65 2.29 28.10
N ILE A 33 -10.48 1.31 27.77
CA ILE A 33 -11.80 1.54 27.18
C ILE A 33 -12.65 2.48 28.05
N GLN A 34 -12.72 2.22 29.37
CA GLN A 34 -13.49 3.06 30.29
C GLN A 34 -12.94 4.49 30.38
N GLN A 35 -11.65 4.66 30.21
CA GLN A 35 -11.04 5.99 30.18
C GLN A 35 -11.39 6.72 28.89
N VAL A 36 -11.31 6.08 27.73
CA VAL A 36 -11.76 6.66 26.44
C VAL A 36 -13.25 7.03 26.50
N GLU A 37 -14.10 6.18 27.10
CA GLU A 37 -15.53 6.52 27.26
C GLU A 37 -15.74 7.80 28.10
N LYS A 38 -14.95 8.02 29.15
CA LYS A 38 -15.02 9.29 29.93
C LYS A 38 -14.54 10.48 29.11
N GLN A 39 -13.45 10.33 28.38
CA GLN A 39 -12.91 11.38 27.50
C GLN A 39 -13.90 11.73 26.39
N ILE A 40 -14.61 10.76 25.78
CA ILE A 40 -15.69 11.00 24.83
C ILE A 40 -16.78 11.91 25.42
N VAL A 41 -17.22 11.64 26.65
CA VAL A 41 -18.24 12.47 27.32
C VAL A 41 -17.72 13.91 27.54
N GLU A 42 -16.47 14.06 27.92
CA GLU A 42 -15.84 15.37 28.13
C GLU A 42 -15.65 16.14 26.81
N ILE A 43 -15.21 15.46 25.73
CA ILE A 43 -15.11 16.03 24.38
C ILE A 43 -16.47 16.57 23.93
N GLN A 44 -17.53 15.76 24.03
CA GLN A 44 -18.88 16.15 23.63
C GLN A 44 -19.42 17.34 24.44
N ALA A 45 -19.16 17.37 25.75
CA ALA A 45 -19.58 18.46 26.62
C ALA A 45 -18.92 19.81 26.29
N ASN A 46 -17.73 19.80 25.69
CA ASN A 46 -16.96 21.01 25.36
C ASN A 46 -16.97 21.35 23.85
N SER A 47 -17.54 20.49 23.01
CA SER A 47 -17.50 20.60 21.53
C SER A 47 -18.01 21.97 21.02
N GLU A 48 -19.13 22.49 21.57
CA GLU A 48 -19.70 23.77 21.15
C GLU A 48 -18.80 24.98 21.47
N ARG A 49 -17.99 24.85 22.51
CA ARG A 49 -17.15 25.97 23.03
C ARG A 49 -15.74 25.98 22.46
N MET A 50 -15.36 25.00 21.64
CA MET A 50 -14.00 24.78 21.15
C MET A 50 -13.37 26.03 20.55
N THR A 51 -14.10 26.78 19.75
CA THR A 51 -13.59 27.96 19.02
C THR A 51 -13.91 29.31 19.72
N GLU A 52 -14.40 29.30 20.97
CA GLU A 52 -14.67 30.52 21.73
C GLU A 52 -13.37 31.26 22.17
N SER A 53 -12.27 30.51 22.36
CA SER A 53 -10.96 31.08 22.74
C SER A 53 -9.82 30.13 22.44
N ALA A 54 -8.59 30.65 22.34
CA ALA A 54 -7.37 29.86 22.19
C ALA A 54 -7.19 28.83 23.30
N THR A 55 -7.63 29.12 24.54
CA THR A 55 -7.57 28.21 25.69
C THR A 55 -8.53 27.02 25.51
N GLN A 56 -9.74 27.24 24.99
CA GLN A 56 -10.71 26.18 24.75
C GLN A 56 -10.25 25.30 23.59
N LEU A 57 -9.73 25.91 22.51
CA LEU A 57 -9.17 25.15 21.38
C LEU A 57 -8.03 24.25 21.82
N LEU A 58 -7.07 24.80 22.58
CA LEU A 58 -5.94 24.01 23.09
C LEU A 58 -6.43 22.83 23.94
N ALA A 59 -7.23 23.10 24.95
CA ALA A 59 -7.69 22.05 25.89
C ALA A 59 -8.43 20.90 25.18
N LEU A 60 -9.27 21.24 24.19
CA LEU A 60 -10.02 20.22 23.47
C LEU A 60 -9.13 19.46 22.46
N THR A 61 -8.19 20.13 21.80
CA THR A 61 -7.21 19.50 20.92
C THR A 61 -6.31 18.52 21.70
N GLU A 62 -5.83 18.90 22.87
CA GLU A 62 -5.05 18.03 23.76
C GLU A 62 -5.86 16.79 24.17
N LEU A 63 -7.10 16.98 24.64
CA LEU A 63 -7.99 15.89 25.07
C LEU A 63 -8.32 14.93 23.92
N LEU A 64 -8.51 15.47 22.70
CA LEU A 64 -8.75 14.67 21.50
C LEU A 64 -7.55 13.77 21.24
N TYR A 65 -6.34 14.29 21.10
CA TYR A 65 -5.16 13.49 20.81
C TYR A 65 -4.77 12.54 21.95
N GLU A 66 -4.95 12.93 23.21
CA GLU A 66 -4.76 12.01 24.36
C GLU A 66 -5.73 10.82 24.30
N SER A 67 -6.99 11.07 23.94
CA SER A 67 -7.99 10.02 23.81
C SER A 67 -7.74 9.12 22.61
N GLU A 68 -7.28 9.69 21.50
CA GLU A 68 -6.95 8.96 20.26
C GLU A 68 -5.72 8.05 20.48
N GLU A 69 -4.65 8.55 21.11
CA GLU A 69 -3.47 7.73 21.43
C GLU A 69 -3.86 6.51 22.28
N LEU A 70 -4.70 6.71 23.31
CA LEU A 70 -5.18 5.61 24.13
C LEU A 70 -6.08 4.65 23.34
N LEU A 71 -6.93 5.19 22.47
CA LEU A 71 -7.81 4.42 21.60
C LEU A 71 -7.01 3.53 20.64
N MET A 72 -5.93 4.07 20.04
CA MET A 72 -5.06 3.30 19.15
C MET A 72 -4.34 2.16 19.88
N LYS A 73 -3.97 2.33 21.16
CA LYS A 73 -3.46 1.24 21.99
C LYS A 73 -4.52 0.17 22.24
N VAL A 74 -5.78 0.57 22.48
CA VAL A 74 -6.91 -0.36 22.64
C VAL A 74 -7.12 -1.16 21.36
N TYR A 75 -7.18 -0.49 20.21
CA TYR A 75 -7.32 -1.14 18.91
C TYR A 75 -6.14 -2.09 18.62
N GLY A 76 -4.91 -1.60 18.78
CA GLY A 76 -3.69 -2.34 18.52
C GLY A 76 -3.59 -3.63 19.32
N TYR A 77 -3.95 -3.61 20.62
CA TYR A 77 -3.99 -4.80 21.45
C TYR A 77 -5.00 -5.83 20.93
N ALA A 78 -6.23 -5.40 20.70
CA ALA A 78 -7.30 -6.28 20.25
C ALA A 78 -7.00 -6.89 18.87
N ALA A 79 -6.46 -6.10 17.93
CA ALA A 79 -6.08 -6.54 16.61
C ALA A 79 -4.97 -7.60 16.67
N ARG A 80 -3.91 -7.37 17.47
CA ARG A 80 -2.82 -8.37 17.61
C ARG A 80 -3.30 -9.69 18.18
N VAL A 81 -4.22 -9.67 19.15
CA VAL A 81 -4.81 -10.91 19.69
C VAL A 81 -5.66 -11.60 18.64
N ASN A 82 -6.51 -10.86 17.94
CA ASN A 82 -7.41 -11.40 16.91
C ASN A 82 -6.65 -11.94 15.70
N ASP A 83 -5.67 -11.21 15.16
CA ASP A 83 -4.95 -11.60 13.95
C ASP A 83 -4.06 -12.85 14.13
N GLY A 84 -3.68 -13.15 15.37
CA GLY A 84 -3.00 -14.39 15.71
C GLY A 84 -3.85 -15.65 15.52
N ASP A 85 -5.18 -15.54 15.72
CA ASP A 85 -6.18 -16.59 15.43
C ASP A 85 -7.56 -15.96 15.26
N THR A 86 -7.96 -15.66 14.02
CA THR A 86 -9.24 -15.03 13.68
C THR A 86 -10.45 -15.92 13.94
N ALA A 87 -10.26 -17.19 14.25
CA ALA A 87 -11.32 -18.13 14.63
C ALA A 87 -11.51 -18.22 16.14
N ASP A 88 -10.61 -17.60 16.95
CA ASP A 88 -10.76 -17.59 18.41
C ASP A 88 -11.91 -16.65 18.84
N PRO A 89 -12.95 -17.16 19.54
CA PRO A 89 -14.06 -16.34 20.03
C PRO A 89 -13.61 -15.23 20.99
N HIS A 90 -12.54 -15.44 21.76
CA HIS A 90 -12.03 -14.46 22.70
C HIS A 90 -11.36 -13.28 21.98
N GLY A 91 -10.50 -13.54 21.00
CA GLY A 91 -9.90 -12.50 20.15
C GLY A 91 -10.96 -11.69 19.42
N ASN A 92 -11.98 -12.37 18.88
CA ASN A 92 -13.13 -11.70 18.25
C ASN A 92 -13.92 -10.80 19.20
N ASP A 93 -14.11 -11.21 20.48
CA ASP A 93 -14.81 -10.39 21.48
C ASP A 93 -14.01 -9.12 21.82
N LEU A 94 -12.68 -9.23 22.01
CA LEU A 94 -11.80 -8.08 22.24
C LEU A 94 -11.85 -7.11 21.05
N MET A 95 -11.76 -7.61 19.83
CA MET A 95 -11.85 -6.80 18.62
C MET A 95 -13.19 -6.09 18.48
N ASN A 96 -14.30 -6.76 18.77
CA ASN A 96 -15.62 -6.14 18.79
C ASN A 96 -15.72 -5.01 19.83
N GLN A 97 -15.16 -5.20 21.04
CA GLN A 97 -15.12 -4.15 22.05
C GLN A 97 -14.31 -2.94 21.57
N ALA A 98 -13.13 -3.17 20.95
CA ALA A 98 -12.30 -2.11 20.38
C ALA A 98 -13.03 -1.35 19.25
N LEU A 99 -13.64 -2.03 18.31
CA LEU A 99 -14.39 -1.39 17.21
C LEU A 99 -15.59 -0.57 17.73
N LEU A 100 -16.29 -1.05 18.76
CA LEU A 100 -17.40 -0.31 19.35
C LEU A 100 -16.94 1.02 19.96
N ILE A 101 -15.79 1.06 20.62
CA ILE A 101 -15.28 2.32 21.21
C ILE A 101 -14.68 3.22 20.16
N VAL A 102 -14.05 2.68 19.10
CA VAL A 102 -13.58 3.45 17.93
C VAL A 102 -14.76 4.18 17.29
N ASN A 103 -15.82 3.48 16.94
CA ASN A 103 -17.01 4.08 16.32
C ASN A 103 -17.66 5.17 17.20
N LYS A 104 -17.68 4.96 18.53
CA LYS A 104 -18.18 5.99 19.46
C LYS A 104 -17.30 7.22 19.48
N TRP A 105 -15.99 7.03 19.44
CA TRP A 105 -15.01 8.11 19.46
C TRP A 105 -15.07 8.93 18.15
N GLU A 106 -15.06 8.27 17.00
CA GLU A 106 -15.19 8.91 15.69
C GLU A 106 -16.45 9.78 15.61
N ALA A 107 -17.61 9.22 16.04
CA ALA A 107 -18.84 9.99 16.09
C ALA A 107 -18.76 11.20 17.03
N ALA A 108 -18.03 11.07 18.14
CA ALA A 108 -17.89 12.14 19.13
C ALA A 108 -16.98 13.28 18.67
N VAL A 109 -15.96 13.00 17.84
CA VAL A 109 -14.98 13.99 17.37
C VAL A 109 -15.32 14.57 15.99
N SER A 110 -16.34 14.08 15.30
CA SER A 110 -16.74 14.48 13.95
C SER A 110 -17.00 15.98 13.75
N PHE A 111 -17.18 16.73 14.83
CA PHE A 111 -17.35 18.20 14.81
C PHE A 111 -16.03 18.96 14.68
N TYR A 112 -14.86 18.33 14.95
CA TYR A 112 -13.57 19.01 15.12
C TYR A 112 -13.13 19.73 13.85
N ASP A 113 -12.99 19.01 12.74
CA ASP A 113 -12.56 19.59 11.47
C ASP A 113 -13.54 20.66 10.95
N PRO A 114 -14.89 20.43 10.95
CA PRO A 114 -15.85 21.46 10.59
C PRO A 114 -15.78 22.74 11.43
N LYS A 115 -15.40 22.67 12.71
CA LYS A 115 -15.21 23.86 13.53
C LYS A 115 -13.89 24.59 13.25
N ILE A 116 -12.83 23.87 12.94
CA ILE A 116 -11.56 24.48 12.51
C ILE A 116 -11.71 25.19 11.16
N THR A 117 -12.41 24.57 10.18
CA THR A 117 -12.64 25.20 8.87
C THR A 117 -13.47 26.50 8.94
N GLN A 118 -14.24 26.70 10.01
CA GLN A 118 -14.99 27.95 10.24
C GLN A 118 -14.13 29.09 10.81
N LEU A 119 -12.95 28.81 11.36
CA LEU A 119 -12.02 29.83 11.80
C LEU A 119 -11.40 30.55 10.58
N SER A 120 -11.45 31.86 10.56
CA SER A 120 -10.66 32.62 9.58
C SER A 120 -9.15 32.47 9.86
N ALA A 121 -8.30 32.62 8.84
CA ALA A 121 -6.86 32.58 9.00
C ALA A 121 -6.37 33.57 10.09
N THR A 122 -6.96 34.78 10.13
CA THR A 122 -6.64 35.78 11.16
C THR A 122 -7.02 35.33 12.58
N GLN A 123 -8.14 34.63 12.74
CA GLN A 123 -8.54 34.10 14.06
C GLN A 123 -7.61 32.97 14.51
N LEU A 124 -7.23 32.07 13.59
CA LEU A 124 -6.27 31.01 13.91
C LEU A 124 -4.89 31.63 14.28
N ASP A 125 -4.40 32.61 13.51
CA ASP A 125 -3.16 33.32 13.81
C ASP A 125 -3.22 33.98 15.20
N GLN A 126 -4.34 34.63 15.53
CA GLN A 126 -4.55 35.23 16.85
C GLN A 126 -4.51 34.17 17.95
N PHE A 127 -5.15 32.99 17.76
CA PHE A 127 -5.15 31.90 18.75
C PHE A 127 -3.75 31.30 18.94
N LEU A 128 -2.97 31.16 17.87
CA LEU A 128 -1.59 30.66 17.92
C LEU A 128 -0.65 31.68 18.65
N ASP A 129 -0.93 32.97 18.54
CA ASP A 129 -0.17 33.99 19.24
C ASP A 129 -0.59 34.14 20.73
N GLU A 130 -1.89 34.01 21.04
CA GLU A 130 -2.42 34.02 22.40
C GLU A 130 -2.01 32.81 23.22
N LYS A 131 -1.88 31.63 22.58
CA LYS A 131 -1.51 30.37 23.17
C LYS A 131 -0.39 29.70 22.39
N PRO A 132 0.89 30.01 22.70
CA PRO A 132 2.04 29.41 22.00
C PRO A 132 2.08 27.86 22.02
N GLU A 133 1.44 27.25 23.01
CA GLU A 133 1.30 25.79 23.10
C GLU A 133 0.49 25.17 21.93
N LEU A 134 -0.38 25.96 21.28
CA LEU A 134 -1.06 25.53 20.06
C LEU A 134 -0.12 25.34 18.86
N LYS A 135 1.07 25.98 18.86
CA LYS A 135 2.00 25.90 17.74
C LYS A 135 2.49 24.47 17.45
N GLN A 136 2.48 23.60 18.43
CA GLN A 136 2.78 22.18 18.21
C GLN A 136 1.76 21.48 17.29
N TYR A 137 0.53 21.99 17.20
CA TYR A 137 -0.55 21.49 16.34
C TYR A 137 -0.74 22.34 15.07
N GLU A 138 0.07 23.39 14.87
CA GLU A 138 -0.14 24.40 13.82
C GLU A 138 -0.29 23.78 12.44
N PHE A 139 0.56 22.79 12.08
CA PHE A 139 0.49 22.15 10.77
C PHE A 139 -0.87 21.47 10.55
N ASN A 140 -1.36 20.66 11.52
CA ASN A 140 -2.66 19.99 11.41
C ASN A 140 -3.82 21.01 11.37
N LEU A 141 -3.80 22.02 12.24
CA LEU A 141 -4.83 23.06 12.27
C LEU A 141 -4.91 23.82 10.95
N ARG A 142 -3.76 24.17 10.36
CA ARG A 142 -3.73 24.85 9.06
C ARG A 142 -4.16 23.93 7.93
N ARG A 143 -3.73 22.67 7.93
CA ARG A 143 -4.14 21.69 6.93
C ARG A 143 -5.67 21.53 6.89
N ILE A 144 -6.30 21.42 8.06
CA ILE A 144 -7.77 21.36 8.17
C ILE A 144 -8.39 22.68 7.66
N GLN A 145 -7.84 23.82 8.06
CA GLN A 145 -8.37 25.13 7.63
C GLN A 145 -8.28 25.35 6.12
N GLU A 146 -7.24 24.85 5.46
CA GLU A 146 -7.07 24.94 4.02
C GLU A 146 -8.19 24.22 3.24
N GLN A 147 -8.83 23.20 3.85
CA GLN A 147 -9.99 22.53 3.28
C GLN A 147 -11.27 23.39 3.28
N ALA A 148 -11.26 24.56 3.94
CA ALA A 148 -12.44 25.43 4.03
C ALA A 148 -13.00 25.86 2.66
N ALA A 149 -12.15 25.99 1.64
CA ALA A 149 -12.58 26.32 0.27
C ALA A 149 -13.41 25.20 -0.40
N HIS A 150 -13.28 23.97 0.10
CA HIS A 150 -13.90 22.76 -0.43
C HIS A 150 -14.89 22.13 0.57
N THR A 151 -15.08 22.77 1.72
CA THR A 151 -16.07 22.39 2.73
C THR A 151 -17.40 23.10 2.42
N LEU A 152 -18.47 22.35 2.37
CA LEU A 152 -19.80 22.85 2.08
C LEU A 152 -20.47 23.41 3.34
N THR A 153 -21.69 23.95 3.19
CA THR A 153 -22.49 24.32 4.37
C THR A 153 -22.81 23.10 5.23
N PRO A 154 -23.03 23.25 6.55
CA PRO A 154 -23.36 22.13 7.44
C PRO A 154 -24.58 21.31 6.98
N ALA A 155 -25.53 21.94 6.30
CA ALA A 155 -26.71 21.25 5.78
C ALA A 155 -26.38 20.37 4.56
N GLU A 156 -25.50 20.87 3.68
CA GLU A 156 -25.02 20.13 2.50
C GLU A 156 -24.07 19.00 2.90
N GLU A 157 -23.14 19.23 3.84
CA GLU A 157 -22.27 18.18 4.37
C GLU A 157 -23.08 17.04 5.00
N LYS A 158 -24.10 17.38 5.79
CA LYS A 158 -25.02 16.40 6.36
C LYS A 158 -25.77 15.62 5.28
N LEU A 159 -26.20 16.28 4.21
CA LEU A 159 -26.86 15.61 3.08
C LEU A 159 -25.91 14.65 2.36
N LEU A 160 -24.68 15.08 2.07
CA LEU A 160 -23.68 14.22 1.44
C LEU A 160 -23.32 13.03 2.32
N ALA A 161 -23.12 13.22 3.61
CA ALA A 161 -22.87 12.12 4.55
C ALA A 161 -23.99 11.07 4.57
N GLN A 162 -25.26 11.51 4.40
CA GLN A 162 -26.40 10.58 4.30
C GLN A 162 -26.46 9.86 2.95
N LEU A 163 -25.90 10.43 1.88
CA LEU A 163 -25.84 9.84 0.55
C LEU A 163 -24.59 8.95 0.35
N GLN A 164 -23.57 9.12 1.17
CA GLN A 164 -22.28 8.42 1.01
C GLN A 164 -22.42 6.90 0.87
N PRO A 165 -23.23 6.19 1.69
CA PRO A 165 -23.42 4.75 1.52
C PRO A 165 -23.92 4.37 0.13
N ALA A 166 -24.83 5.17 -0.45
CA ALA A 166 -25.36 4.91 -1.79
C ALA A 166 -24.36 5.26 -2.91
N ILE A 167 -23.40 6.15 -2.64
CA ILE A 167 -22.29 6.46 -3.55
C ILE A 167 -21.30 5.29 -3.56
N ASP A 168 -21.03 4.71 -2.40
CA ASP A 168 -20.08 3.61 -2.21
C ASP A 168 -20.61 2.25 -2.69
N ASP A 169 -21.94 2.10 -2.84
CA ASP A 169 -22.60 0.86 -3.29
C ASP A 169 -22.01 0.31 -4.60
N ALA A 170 -21.52 1.16 -5.50
CA ALA A 170 -20.95 0.71 -6.77
C ALA A 170 -19.68 -0.15 -6.57
N SER A 171 -18.82 0.22 -5.62
CA SER A 171 -17.64 -0.54 -5.23
C SER A 171 -18.04 -1.84 -4.51
N ASP A 172 -18.96 -1.78 -3.56
CA ASP A 172 -19.44 -2.96 -2.81
C ASP A 172 -20.11 -4.00 -3.75
N ILE A 173 -20.94 -3.56 -4.71
CA ILE A 173 -21.54 -4.45 -5.71
C ILE A 173 -20.46 -5.10 -6.57
N SER A 174 -19.44 -4.34 -6.99
CA SER A 174 -18.33 -4.88 -7.79
C SER A 174 -17.54 -5.93 -7.03
N SER A 175 -17.22 -5.68 -5.76
CA SER A 175 -16.50 -6.62 -4.90
C SER A 175 -17.31 -7.90 -4.65
N LYS A 176 -18.61 -7.80 -4.39
CA LYS A 176 -19.47 -8.98 -4.23
C LYS A 176 -19.60 -9.79 -5.51
N LEU A 177 -19.67 -9.11 -6.66
CA LEU A 177 -19.72 -9.79 -7.95
C LEU A 177 -18.40 -10.55 -8.21
N ASP A 178 -17.26 -9.96 -7.88
CA ASP A 178 -15.93 -10.54 -8.08
C ASP A 178 -15.64 -11.69 -7.09
N ASP A 179 -15.84 -11.42 -5.80
CA ASP A 179 -15.43 -12.34 -4.73
C ASP A 179 -16.41 -13.49 -4.49
N ALA A 180 -17.72 -13.26 -4.74
CA ALA A 180 -18.77 -14.19 -4.33
C ALA A 180 -19.59 -14.80 -5.49
N ASP A 181 -19.88 -14.01 -6.53
CA ASP A 181 -20.83 -14.46 -7.57
C ASP A 181 -20.11 -14.96 -8.83
N LEU A 182 -18.87 -14.55 -9.08
CA LEU A 182 -18.12 -14.91 -10.26
C LEU A 182 -17.57 -16.36 -10.15
N ASP A 183 -18.06 -17.25 -11.00
CA ASP A 183 -17.61 -18.64 -11.08
C ASP A 183 -16.75 -18.85 -12.34
N PHE A 184 -15.49 -19.20 -12.14
CA PHE A 184 -14.59 -19.53 -13.24
C PHE A 184 -14.83 -20.94 -13.80
N GLY A 185 -15.59 -21.79 -13.08
CA GLY A 185 -15.93 -23.15 -13.49
C GLY A 185 -14.78 -24.15 -13.37
N MET A 186 -14.93 -25.28 -14.05
CA MET A 186 -13.95 -26.37 -14.05
C MET A 186 -13.07 -26.30 -15.29
N ILE A 187 -11.78 -26.63 -15.12
CA ILE A 187 -10.84 -26.86 -16.24
C ILE A 187 -10.09 -28.17 -16.03
N LYS A 188 -9.50 -28.69 -17.09
CA LYS A 188 -8.60 -29.85 -16.99
C LYS A 188 -7.18 -29.36 -16.73
N ASP A 189 -6.54 -29.93 -15.71
CA ASP A 189 -5.12 -29.74 -15.43
C ASP A 189 -4.20 -30.41 -16.46
N GLU A 190 -2.90 -30.40 -16.23
CA GLU A 190 -1.89 -31.03 -17.08
C GLU A 190 -2.01 -32.55 -17.14
N ASN A 191 -2.60 -33.18 -16.11
CA ASN A 191 -2.82 -34.62 -16.02
C ASN A 191 -4.16 -35.03 -16.62
N GLY A 192 -5.00 -34.07 -17.04
CA GLY A 192 -6.34 -34.27 -17.57
C GLY A 192 -7.42 -34.45 -16.50
N GLU A 193 -7.10 -34.15 -15.22
CA GLU A 193 -8.04 -34.16 -14.11
C GLU A 193 -8.86 -32.86 -14.08
N GLU A 194 -10.13 -32.93 -13.72
CA GLU A 194 -10.98 -31.74 -13.56
C GLU A 194 -10.68 -31.02 -12.25
N VAL A 195 -10.31 -29.73 -12.33
CA VAL A 195 -9.98 -28.87 -11.20
C VAL A 195 -10.86 -27.63 -11.24
N GLN A 196 -11.39 -27.22 -10.06
CA GLN A 196 -12.10 -25.94 -9.91
C GLN A 196 -11.12 -24.79 -10.11
N LEU A 197 -11.42 -23.90 -11.05
CA LEU A 197 -10.65 -22.69 -11.24
C LEU A 197 -11.09 -21.62 -10.24
N THR A 198 -10.13 -21.09 -9.49
CA THR A 198 -10.26 -19.99 -8.53
C THR A 198 -9.14 -18.98 -8.79
N ASN A 199 -9.13 -17.82 -8.17
CA ASN A 199 -8.02 -16.87 -8.25
C ASN A 199 -6.68 -17.54 -7.85
N ALA A 200 -6.68 -18.36 -6.79
CA ALA A 200 -5.48 -19.08 -6.35
C ALA A 200 -4.99 -20.11 -7.36
N THR A 201 -5.87 -20.99 -7.87
CA THR A 201 -5.48 -21.99 -8.86
C THR A 201 -5.16 -21.38 -10.22
N ALA A 202 -5.79 -20.26 -10.60
CA ALA A 202 -5.43 -19.53 -11.81
C ALA A 202 -4.00 -18.94 -11.72
N SER A 203 -3.62 -18.42 -10.56
CA SER A 203 -2.25 -17.94 -10.29
C SER A 203 -1.23 -19.08 -10.33
N GLU A 204 -1.56 -20.25 -9.76
CA GLU A 204 -0.72 -21.45 -9.85
C GLU A 204 -0.53 -21.87 -11.32
N PHE A 205 -1.61 -21.98 -12.08
CA PHE A 205 -1.54 -22.36 -13.49
C PHE A 205 -0.82 -21.33 -14.37
N ALA A 206 -0.77 -20.06 -13.98
CA ALA A 206 -0.02 -19.03 -14.69
C ALA A 206 1.51 -19.27 -14.67
N THR A 207 2.01 -20.06 -13.70
CA THR A 207 3.43 -20.43 -13.59
C THR A 207 3.76 -21.79 -14.24
N SER A 208 2.76 -22.53 -14.75
CA SER A 208 2.95 -23.84 -15.38
C SER A 208 3.93 -23.75 -16.55
N ALA A 209 4.75 -24.78 -16.74
CA ALA A 209 5.61 -24.91 -17.92
C ALA A 209 4.81 -25.14 -19.21
N ASP A 210 3.59 -25.72 -19.12
CA ASP A 210 2.70 -25.96 -20.26
C ASP A 210 1.95 -24.68 -20.69
N GLN A 211 2.30 -24.15 -21.86
CA GLN A 211 1.61 -22.96 -22.42
C GLN A 211 0.12 -23.19 -22.67
N ASP A 212 -0.27 -24.41 -23.07
CA ASP A 212 -1.68 -24.73 -23.30
C ASP A 212 -2.47 -24.69 -21.99
N MET A 213 -1.84 -25.09 -20.86
CA MET A 213 -2.45 -24.98 -19.54
C MET A 213 -2.68 -23.51 -19.16
N ARG A 214 -1.64 -22.66 -19.28
CA ARG A 214 -1.74 -21.22 -19.02
C ARG A 214 -2.83 -20.56 -19.88
N MET A 215 -2.88 -20.94 -21.17
CA MET A 215 -3.89 -20.43 -22.11
C MET A 215 -5.31 -20.85 -21.70
N ARG A 216 -5.52 -22.11 -21.31
CA ARG A 216 -6.84 -22.61 -20.88
C ARG A 216 -7.32 -21.87 -19.64
N ALA A 217 -6.45 -21.72 -18.63
CA ALA A 217 -6.77 -21.01 -17.39
C ALA A 217 -7.12 -19.54 -17.68
N SER A 218 -6.24 -18.82 -18.38
CA SER A 218 -6.45 -17.41 -18.74
C SER A 218 -7.73 -17.18 -19.55
N LYS A 219 -7.99 -18.04 -20.54
CA LYS A 219 -9.21 -17.96 -21.36
C LYS A 219 -10.48 -18.18 -20.54
N GLN A 220 -10.45 -19.10 -19.58
CA GLN A 220 -11.61 -19.39 -18.74
C GLN A 220 -11.90 -18.25 -17.77
N VAL A 221 -10.87 -17.65 -17.16
CA VAL A 221 -10.98 -16.43 -16.36
C VAL A 221 -11.57 -15.28 -17.19
N ALA A 222 -10.96 -14.99 -18.35
CA ALA A 222 -11.45 -13.94 -19.25
C ALA A 222 -12.92 -14.17 -19.68
N LYS A 223 -13.34 -15.43 -19.88
CA LYS A 223 -14.73 -15.76 -20.20
C LYS A 223 -15.69 -15.44 -19.05
N ALA A 224 -15.29 -15.71 -17.82
CA ALA A 224 -16.12 -15.43 -16.64
C ALA A 224 -16.34 -13.92 -16.49
N TYR A 225 -15.28 -13.11 -16.46
CA TYR A 225 -15.38 -11.64 -16.39
C TYR A 225 -16.19 -11.08 -17.57
N ARG A 226 -15.95 -11.58 -18.77
CA ARG A 226 -16.70 -11.15 -19.95
C ARG A 226 -18.19 -11.44 -19.86
N SER A 227 -18.60 -12.51 -19.18
CA SER A 227 -20.02 -12.83 -18.97
C SER A 227 -20.77 -11.79 -18.15
N MET A 228 -20.04 -11.08 -17.26
CA MET A 228 -20.53 -10.04 -16.34
C MET A 228 -20.05 -8.61 -16.72
N ARG A 229 -19.41 -8.44 -17.89
CA ARG A 229 -18.79 -7.16 -18.30
C ARG A 229 -19.72 -5.95 -18.26
N ASN A 230 -21.02 -6.16 -18.52
CA ASN A 230 -21.99 -5.06 -18.48
C ASN A 230 -22.26 -4.58 -17.04
N THR A 231 -22.24 -5.50 -16.07
CA THR A 231 -22.40 -5.16 -14.66
C THR A 231 -21.16 -4.47 -14.12
N PHE A 232 -19.96 -5.03 -14.36
CA PHE A 232 -18.69 -4.36 -14.01
C PHE A 232 -18.57 -2.98 -14.68
N GLY A 233 -18.97 -2.86 -15.95
CA GLY A 233 -18.96 -1.57 -16.64
C GLY A 233 -19.96 -0.57 -16.06
N ALA A 234 -21.11 -1.03 -15.60
CA ALA A 234 -22.10 -0.16 -14.96
C ALA A 234 -21.64 0.32 -13.59
N THR A 235 -21.03 -0.57 -12.77
CA THR A 235 -20.52 -0.20 -11.43
C THR A 235 -19.34 0.77 -11.56
N LEU A 236 -18.33 0.48 -12.38
CA LEU A 236 -17.18 1.37 -12.57
C LEU A 236 -17.61 2.74 -13.14
N LYS A 237 -18.50 2.75 -14.15
CA LYS A 237 -19.05 4.00 -14.66
C LYS A 237 -19.78 4.79 -13.57
N SER A 238 -20.59 4.12 -12.74
CA SER A 238 -21.33 4.78 -11.66
C SER A 238 -20.41 5.41 -10.64
N HIS A 239 -19.34 4.70 -10.26
CA HIS A 239 -18.31 5.19 -9.35
C HIS A 239 -17.61 6.43 -9.92
N VAL A 240 -17.02 6.34 -11.11
CA VAL A 240 -16.32 7.44 -11.79
C VAL A 240 -17.22 8.68 -11.93
N HIS A 241 -18.48 8.47 -12.32
CA HIS A 241 -19.44 9.56 -12.48
C HIS A 241 -19.77 10.24 -11.14
N ALA A 242 -19.93 9.47 -10.06
CA ALA A 242 -20.19 10.00 -8.73
C ALA A 242 -18.99 10.84 -8.23
N GLN A 243 -17.75 10.38 -8.42
CA GLN A 243 -16.55 11.12 -8.03
C GLN A 243 -16.37 12.43 -8.83
N ASN A 244 -16.65 12.45 -10.14
CA ASN A 244 -16.64 13.68 -10.92
C ASN A 244 -17.71 14.69 -10.46
N ILE A 245 -18.91 14.19 -10.07
CA ILE A 245 -19.95 15.03 -9.47
C ILE A 245 -19.50 15.59 -8.13
N LEU A 246 -18.92 14.74 -7.25
CA LEU A 246 -18.42 15.17 -5.93
C LEU A 246 -17.33 16.22 -6.07
N ALA A 247 -16.40 16.07 -7.00
CA ALA A 247 -15.37 17.07 -7.28
C ALA A 247 -16.02 18.43 -7.65
N THR A 248 -17.04 18.41 -8.52
CA THR A 248 -17.76 19.62 -8.89
C THR A 248 -18.50 20.25 -7.72
N ILE A 249 -19.20 19.46 -6.91
CA ILE A 249 -19.93 19.92 -5.71
C ILE A 249 -18.96 20.54 -4.70
N ARG A 250 -17.77 19.95 -4.52
CA ARG A 250 -16.73 20.42 -3.60
C ARG A 250 -15.83 21.52 -4.20
N HIS A 251 -16.19 22.06 -5.36
CA HIS A 251 -15.49 23.16 -6.04
C HIS A 251 -14.05 22.84 -6.46
N PHE A 252 -13.79 21.61 -6.87
CA PHE A 252 -12.57 21.21 -7.55
C PHE A 252 -12.75 21.24 -9.07
N ASP A 253 -11.68 21.48 -9.81
CA ASP A 253 -11.70 21.47 -11.28
C ASP A 253 -11.83 20.07 -11.87
N SER A 254 -11.42 19.05 -11.12
CA SER A 254 -11.49 17.64 -11.53
C SER A 254 -11.47 16.69 -10.32
N ALA A 255 -11.91 15.44 -10.52
CA ALA A 255 -11.75 14.38 -9.53
C ALA A 255 -10.26 14.12 -9.21
N ARG A 256 -9.35 14.23 -10.20
CA ARG A 256 -7.90 14.12 -9.96
C ARG A 256 -7.42 15.19 -8.98
N GLN A 257 -7.76 16.45 -9.23
CA GLN A 257 -7.40 17.54 -8.32
C GLN A 257 -7.95 17.30 -6.92
N MET A 258 -9.21 16.86 -6.80
CA MET A 258 -9.83 16.55 -5.51
C MET A 258 -9.05 15.50 -4.72
N ASN A 259 -8.70 14.39 -5.36
CA ASN A 259 -8.01 13.28 -4.69
C ASN A 259 -6.53 13.56 -4.36
N LEU A 260 -5.89 14.48 -5.08
CA LEU A 260 -4.51 14.90 -4.80
C LEU A 260 -4.42 16.07 -3.80
N ALA A 261 -5.53 16.78 -3.57
CA ALA A 261 -5.54 18.04 -2.83
C ALA A 261 -5.26 17.88 -1.33
N ASP A 262 -5.76 16.83 -0.68
CA ASP A 262 -5.56 16.60 0.76
C ASP A 262 -4.07 16.50 1.13
N GLN A 263 -3.29 15.85 0.28
CA GLN A 263 -1.85 15.69 0.44
C GLN A 263 -1.03 16.74 -0.31
N LYS A 264 -1.68 17.71 -0.96
CA LYS A 264 -1.06 18.73 -1.83
C LYS A 264 -0.09 18.16 -2.87
N ILE A 265 -0.43 17.03 -3.44
CA ILE A 265 0.35 16.45 -4.55
C ILE A 265 0.05 17.26 -5.82
N PRO A 266 1.05 17.90 -6.44
CA PRO A 266 0.84 18.57 -7.72
C PRO A 266 0.44 17.56 -8.81
N GLU A 267 -0.56 17.90 -9.63
CA GLU A 267 -0.97 17.04 -10.76
C GLU A 267 0.20 16.73 -11.73
N ALA A 268 1.19 17.63 -11.80
CA ALA A 268 2.41 17.43 -12.56
C ALA A 268 3.21 16.17 -12.15
N VAL A 269 3.09 15.70 -10.90
CA VAL A 269 3.72 14.43 -10.44
C VAL A 269 3.13 13.27 -11.22
N TYR A 270 1.81 13.23 -11.34
CA TYR A 270 1.08 12.22 -12.09
C TYR A 270 1.42 12.24 -13.58
N ASP A 271 1.40 13.43 -14.19
CA ASP A 271 1.72 13.61 -15.60
C ASP A 271 3.19 13.26 -15.92
N THR A 272 4.13 13.64 -15.02
CA THR A 272 5.55 13.32 -15.16
C THR A 272 5.79 11.81 -15.10
N LEU A 273 5.11 11.09 -14.19
CA LEU A 273 5.20 9.64 -14.12
C LEU A 273 4.80 8.99 -15.45
N ILE A 274 3.61 9.31 -15.97
CA ILE A 274 3.12 8.72 -17.22
C ILE A 274 4.07 9.02 -18.38
N ASN A 275 4.43 10.30 -18.57
CA ASN A 275 5.27 10.73 -19.69
C ASN A 275 6.65 10.08 -19.63
N THR A 276 7.28 10.04 -18.45
CA THR A 276 8.61 9.42 -18.30
C THR A 276 8.54 7.91 -18.52
N THR A 277 7.49 7.24 -18.03
CA THR A 277 7.31 5.79 -18.27
C THR A 277 7.18 5.49 -19.77
N HIS A 278 6.43 6.30 -20.52
CA HIS A 278 6.33 6.14 -21.99
C HIS A 278 7.68 6.28 -22.69
N GLU A 279 8.55 7.19 -22.24
CA GLU A 279 9.88 7.36 -22.82
C GLU A 279 10.83 6.18 -22.55
N HIS A 280 10.51 5.29 -21.59
CA HIS A 280 11.31 4.12 -21.21
C HIS A 280 10.60 2.78 -21.47
N LEU A 281 9.55 2.74 -22.30
CA LEU A 281 8.86 1.49 -22.65
C LEU A 281 9.75 0.52 -23.42
N ASP A 282 10.74 1.02 -24.17
CA ASP A 282 11.71 0.22 -24.91
C ASP A 282 12.49 -0.77 -24.02
N LEU A 283 12.78 -0.40 -22.78
CA LEU A 283 13.44 -1.28 -21.82
C LEU A 283 12.58 -2.51 -21.46
N MET A 284 11.28 -2.32 -21.26
CA MET A 284 10.36 -3.42 -21.00
C MET A 284 10.10 -4.24 -22.25
N HIS A 285 10.00 -3.60 -23.44
CA HIS A 285 9.87 -4.30 -24.72
C HIS A 285 11.07 -5.21 -24.97
N ASP A 286 12.27 -4.75 -24.66
CA ASP A 286 13.51 -5.49 -24.80
C ASP A 286 13.57 -6.70 -23.84
N TYR A 287 13.14 -6.52 -22.60
CA TYR A 287 13.00 -7.63 -21.65
C TYR A 287 12.03 -8.69 -22.14
N TYR A 288 10.86 -8.31 -22.64
CA TYR A 288 9.89 -9.28 -23.16
C TYR A 288 10.34 -9.97 -24.44
N ALA A 289 11.07 -9.27 -25.30
CA ALA A 289 11.69 -9.90 -26.49
C ALA A 289 12.73 -10.95 -26.08
N PHE A 290 13.57 -10.62 -25.09
CA PHE A 290 14.52 -11.58 -24.49
C PHE A 290 13.78 -12.77 -23.85
N ARG A 291 12.78 -12.50 -23.00
CA ARG A 291 12.00 -13.55 -22.30
C ARG A 291 11.34 -14.51 -23.28
N LYS A 292 10.72 -13.98 -24.34
CA LYS A 292 10.13 -14.78 -25.42
C LYS A 292 11.15 -15.71 -26.09
N ALA A 293 12.32 -15.17 -26.42
CA ALA A 293 13.41 -15.93 -27.07
C ALA A 293 13.98 -16.99 -26.13
N TYR A 294 14.24 -16.64 -24.87
CA TYR A 294 14.80 -17.56 -23.86
C TYR A 294 13.86 -18.73 -23.54
N LEU A 295 12.56 -18.48 -23.42
CA LEU A 295 11.55 -19.51 -23.20
C LEU A 295 11.22 -20.32 -24.47
N GLY A 296 11.76 -19.95 -25.62
CA GLY A 296 11.53 -20.65 -26.91
C GLY A 296 10.07 -20.55 -27.38
N LEU A 297 9.37 -19.46 -27.06
CA LEU A 297 7.96 -19.30 -27.40
C LEU A 297 7.80 -18.72 -28.83
N ASP A 298 7.05 -19.40 -29.69
CA ASP A 298 6.67 -18.87 -30.99
C ASP A 298 5.77 -17.61 -30.83
N HIS A 299 4.83 -17.69 -29.89
CA HIS A 299 3.96 -16.60 -29.46
C HIS A 299 4.02 -16.49 -27.94
N MET A 300 4.38 -15.30 -27.44
CA MET A 300 4.32 -14.97 -26.03
C MET A 300 3.06 -14.16 -25.78
N TYR A 301 2.18 -14.63 -24.93
CA TYR A 301 0.96 -13.94 -24.52
C TYR A 301 1.13 -13.32 -23.11
N GLN A 302 0.21 -12.46 -22.72
CA GLN A 302 0.25 -11.84 -21.39
C GLN A 302 0.29 -12.87 -20.23
N PHE A 303 -0.33 -14.02 -20.37
CA PHE A 303 -0.31 -15.08 -19.37
C PHE A 303 1.03 -15.83 -19.29
N ASP A 304 1.95 -15.63 -20.23
CA ASP A 304 3.29 -16.25 -20.23
C ASP A 304 4.30 -15.44 -19.39
N ARG A 305 3.93 -14.26 -18.90
CA ARG A 305 4.81 -13.39 -18.13
C ARG A 305 5.28 -13.98 -16.80
N HIS A 306 4.49 -14.87 -16.22
CA HIS A 306 4.74 -15.45 -14.90
C HIS A 306 5.51 -16.77 -14.94
N VAL A 307 5.89 -17.26 -16.13
CA VAL A 307 6.70 -18.46 -16.26
C VAL A 307 8.09 -18.19 -15.68
N PRO A 308 8.58 -18.95 -14.70
CA PRO A 308 9.91 -18.77 -14.16
C PRO A 308 11.00 -18.91 -15.25
N LEU A 309 11.91 -17.93 -15.36
CA LEU A 309 13.08 -18.04 -16.24
C LEU A 309 14.10 -19.04 -15.66
N VAL A 310 14.14 -19.19 -14.35
CA VAL A 310 15.04 -20.11 -13.62
C VAL A 310 14.19 -21.00 -12.72
N ALA A 311 13.77 -22.15 -13.26
CA ALA A 311 12.85 -23.07 -12.57
C ALA A 311 13.45 -23.77 -11.34
N ASP A 312 14.76 -24.00 -11.30
CA ASP A 312 15.44 -24.84 -10.32
C ASP A 312 16.23 -24.08 -9.24
N ALA A 313 16.23 -22.76 -9.26
CA ALA A 313 16.89 -21.98 -8.21
C ALA A 313 16.08 -22.04 -6.90
N LYS A 314 16.51 -22.94 -6.01
CA LYS A 314 15.90 -23.08 -4.68
C LYS A 314 16.71 -22.31 -3.64
N LEU A 315 16.36 -21.08 -3.40
CA LEU A 315 16.88 -20.33 -2.28
C LEU A 315 15.93 -20.50 -1.09
N SER A 316 16.25 -21.45 -0.22
CA SER A 316 15.48 -21.69 1.00
C SER A 316 16.20 -21.12 2.20
N LEU A 317 15.53 -20.26 2.95
CA LEU A 317 16.05 -19.58 4.12
C LEU A 317 15.10 -19.80 5.30
N ALA A 318 15.57 -20.52 6.32
CA ALA A 318 14.84 -20.61 7.60
C ALA A 318 14.75 -19.22 8.25
N PHE A 319 13.76 -18.98 9.11
CA PHE A 319 13.51 -17.66 9.71
C PHE A 319 14.76 -17.03 10.35
N GLU A 320 15.52 -17.81 11.14
CA GLU A 320 16.77 -17.32 11.75
C GLU A 320 17.88 -16.98 10.74
N GLU A 321 17.87 -17.62 9.58
CA GLU A 321 18.78 -17.27 8.47
C GLU A 321 18.27 -16.04 7.74
N GLY A 322 16.96 -15.91 7.52
CA GLY A 322 16.33 -14.71 6.97
C GLY A 322 16.67 -13.47 7.77
N LYS A 323 16.55 -13.52 9.12
CA LYS A 323 16.96 -12.42 10.00
C LYS A 323 18.43 -12.02 9.81
N LYS A 324 19.35 -13.00 9.73
CA LYS A 324 20.78 -12.69 9.49
C LYS A 324 21.04 -12.07 8.13
N VAL A 325 20.33 -12.53 7.11
CA VAL A 325 20.43 -11.97 5.75
C VAL A 325 19.91 -10.54 5.75
N THR A 326 18.74 -10.28 6.34
CA THR A 326 18.15 -8.94 6.46
C THR A 326 19.09 -7.99 7.23
N MET A 327 19.63 -8.42 8.39
CA MET A 327 20.63 -7.64 9.14
C MET A 327 21.85 -7.27 8.29
N ALA A 328 22.38 -8.21 7.52
CA ALA A 328 23.54 -7.96 6.68
C ALA A 328 23.23 -7.04 5.50
N ALA A 329 22.07 -7.23 4.88
CA ALA A 329 21.60 -6.43 3.74
C ALA A 329 21.37 -4.96 4.11
N LEU A 330 20.82 -4.72 5.30
CA LEU A 330 20.49 -3.37 5.78
C LEU A 330 21.65 -2.68 6.54
N ALA A 331 22.85 -3.27 6.53
CA ALA A 331 24.04 -2.68 7.16
C ALA A 331 24.40 -1.27 6.60
N PRO A 332 24.21 -0.95 5.30
CA PRO A 332 24.44 0.39 4.77
C PRO A 332 23.65 1.50 5.47
N LEU A 333 22.51 1.19 6.10
CA LEU A 333 21.67 2.14 6.82
C LEU A 333 22.27 2.60 8.17
N GLY A 334 23.39 2.01 8.59
CA GLY A 334 24.19 2.46 9.72
C GLY A 334 23.80 1.83 11.05
N LYS A 335 24.62 2.16 12.08
CA LYS A 335 24.61 1.44 13.35
C LYS A 335 23.31 1.63 14.15
N ASP A 336 22.71 2.79 14.16
CA ASP A 336 21.45 3.08 14.83
C ASP A 336 20.29 2.27 14.23
N TYR A 337 20.19 2.20 12.88
CA TYR A 337 19.23 1.35 12.20
C TYR A 337 19.43 -0.14 12.54
N GLN A 338 20.68 -0.60 12.54
CA GLN A 338 21.03 -1.97 12.94
C GLN A 338 20.65 -2.30 14.39
N ASN A 339 20.78 -1.34 15.30
CA ASN A 339 20.38 -1.54 16.70
C ASN A 339 18.86 -1.72 16.84
N TYR A 340 18.06 -0.91 16.15
CA TYR A 340 16.58 -1.05 16.15
C TYR A 340 16.13 -2.34 15.50
N LEU A 341 16.76 -2.72 14.38
CA LEU A 341 16.48 -4.00 13.71
C LEU A 341 16.83 -5.21 14.63
N GLN A 342 17.89 -5.09 15.42
CA GLN A 342 18.23 -6.10 16.43
C GLN A 342 17.16 -6.15 17.54
N GLU A 343 16.68 -5.01 18.02
CA GLU A 343 15.58 -4.93 19.00
C GLU A 343 14.33 -5.61 18.47
N GLU A 344 13.94 -5.32 17.23
CA GLU A 344 12.81 -5.96 16.53
C GLU A 344 12.92 -7.48 16.53
N PHE A 345 14.11 -8.02 16.21
CA PHE A 345 14.35 -9.46 16.12
C PHE A 345 14.47 -10.17 17.48
N GLU A 346 14.84 -9.48 18.54
CA GLU A 346 15.08 -10.05 19.87
C GLU A 346 13.89 -9.86 20.83
N GLN A 347 13.07 -8.79 20.65
CA GLN A 347 12.02 -8.40 21.61
C GLN A 347 10.62 -8.86 21.20
N ARG A 348 10.50 -9.82 20.26
CA ARG A 348 9.22 -10.42 19.86
C ARG A 348 8.23 -9.40 19.25
N TRP A 349 8.72 -8.51 18.40
CA TRP A 349 7.83 -7.64 17.62
C TRP A 349 7.17 -8.39 16.46
N ILE A 350 7.73 -9.55 16.07
CA ILE A 350 7.34 -10.32 14.88
C ILE A 350 6.55 -11.57 15.28
N ASP A 351 5.37 -11.73 14.71
CA ASP A 351 4.64 -12.98 14.69
C ASP A 351 4.95 -13.72 13.37
N ALA A 352 5.90 -14.64 13.40
CA ALA A 352 6.51 -15.19 12.19
C ALA A 352 5.84 -16.46 11.67
N ALA A 353 5.41 -17.37 12.56
CA ALA A 353 4.97 -18.70 12.17
C ALA A 353 3.54 -18.70 11.61
N GLU A 354 3.32 -19.40 10.50
CA GLU A 354 1.97 -19.72 10.04
C GLU A 354 1.26 -20.63 11.04
N ASN A 355 0.00 -20.36 11.34
CA ASN A 355 -0.86 -21.26 12.10
C ASN A 355 -2.31 -21.23 11.59
N LYS A 356 -3.10 -22.22 12.02
CA LYS A 356 -4.52 -22.29 11.71
C LYS A 356 -5.24 -21.09 12.31
N GLY A 357 -6.04 -20.40 11.50
CA GLY A 357 -6.81 -19.23 11.90
C GLY A 357 -6.04 -17.92 11.89
N LYS A 358 -4.72 -17.93 11.71
CA LYS A 358 -3.92 -16.70 11.60
C LYS A 358 -4.31 -15.91 10.35
N ARG A 359 -4.31 -14.59 10.45
CA ARG A 359 -4.52 -13.68 9.32
C ARG A 359 -3.47 -13.94 8.24
N SER A 360 -3.90 -14.00 6.98
CA SER A 360 -3.04 -14.22 5.82
C SER A 360 -2.25 -12.97 5.44
N GLY A 361 -1.17 -13.15 4.65
CA GLY A 361 -0.31 -12.07 4.19
C GLY A 361 0.80 -11.71 5.17
N GLY A 362 1.40 -10.55 4.98
CA GLY A 362 2.34 -9.86 5.87
C GLY A 362 1.87 -8.43 6.06
N TYR A 363 2.17 -7.84 7.20
CA TYR A 363 1.96 -6.42 7.46
C TYR A 363 2.75 -5.95 8.68
N GLU A 364 3.02 -4.67 8.72
CA GLU A 364 3.43 -3.94 9.92
C GLU A 364 2.28 -3.05 10.40
N ASP A 365 2.16 -2.87 11.70
CA ASP A 365 1.27 -1.88 12.30
C ASP A 365 1.86 -1.37 13.62
N ASP A 366 1.98 -0.04 13.71
CA ASP A 366 2.60 0.63 14.84
C ASP A 366 1.64 0.87 16.00
N VAL A 367 2.21 0.85 17.21
CA VAL A 367 1.53 1.29 18.43
C VAL A 367 2.37 2.35 19.11
N TYR A 368 2.04 3.62 18.87
CA TYR A 368 2.79 4.76 19.37
C TYR A 368 3.11 4.66 20.86
N GLY A 369 4.38 4.90 21.18
CA GLY A 369 4.89 4.80 22.56
C GLY A 369 5.07 3.38 23.11
N VAL A 370 4.91 2.35 22.24
CA VAL A 370 5.23 0.95 22.50
C VAL A 370 6.31 0.52 21.50
N HIS A 371 5.96 -0.14 20.45
CA HIS A 371 6.79 -0.49 19.30
C HIS A 371 5.92 -1.01 18.15
N PRO A 372 6.45 -1.07 16.92
CA PRO A 372 5.76 -1.70 15.79
C PRO A 372 5.57 -3.21 15.99
N TYR A 373 4.54 -3.75 15.34
CA TYR A 373 4.24 -5.18 15.30
C TYR A 373 4.20 -5.67 13.87
N ILE A 374 4.91 -6.75 13.57
CA ILE A 374 4.97 -7.36 12.25
C ILE A 374 4.27 -8.71 12.27
N LEU A 375 3.34 -8.93 11.34
CA LEU A 375 2.77 -10.25 11.06
C LEU A 375 3.41 -10.83 9.81
N LEU A 376 3.89 -12.07 9.88
CA LEU A 376 4.37 -12.85 8.75
C LEU A 376 3.69 -14.23 8.71
N ASN A 377 3.72 -14.88 7.57
CA ASN A 377 3.39 -16.28 7.39
C ASN A 377 4.60 -16.99 6.74
N TRP A 378 5.63 -17.20 7.55
CA TRP A 378 6.95 -17.67 7.10
C TRP A 378 6.91 -19.09 6.54
N ASN A 379 7.47 -19.31 5.34
CA ASN A 379 7.45 -20.60 4.64
C ASN A 379 8.81 -21.03 4.05
N ASP A 380 9.92 -20.51 4.58
CA ASP A 380 11.30 -20.86 4.22
C ASP A 380 11.66 -20.63 2.72
N ILE A 381 11.05 -19.67 2.04
CA ILE A 381 11.40 -19.24 0.69
C ILE A 381 12.01 -17.84 0.67
N TYR A 382 12.64 -17.45 -0.43
CA TYR A 382 13.25 -16.11 -0.57
C TYR A 382 12.23 -14.98 -0.39
N ASP A 383 11.03 -15.15 -0.91
CA ASP A 383 9.93 -14.21 -0.79
C ASP A 383 9.61 -13.89 0.69
N SER A 384 9.65 -14.88 1.59
CA SER A 384 9.48 -14.63 3.03
C SER A 384 10.59 -13.74 3.61
N THR A 385 11.82 -13.83 3.11
CA THR A 385 12.92 -12.95 3.53
C THR A 385 12.74 -11.54 2.95
N SER A 386 12.26 -11.43 1.72
CA SER A 386 11.91 -10.14 1.10
C SER A 386 10.78 -9.46 1.87
N THR A 387 9.73 -10.20 2.22
CA THR A 387 8.63 -9.69 3.07
C THR A 387 9.15 -9.23 4.45
N LEU A 388 10.03 -10.00 5.10
CA LEU A 388 10.64 -9.57 6.37
C LEU A 388 11.41 -8.25 6.21
N ALA A 389 12.21 -8.09 5.16
CA ALA A 389 12.94 -6.85 4.90
C ALA A 389 11.99 -5.68 4.62
N HIS A 390 10.90 -5.93 3.90
CA HIS A 390 9.84 -4.98 3.59
C HIS A 390 9.17 -4.48 4.88
N GLU A 391 8.61 -5.39 5.67
CA GLU A 391 7.89 -5.04 6.91
C GLU A 391 8.83 -4.40 7.95
N SER A 392 10.10 -4.83 8.02
CA SER A 392 11.10 -4.14 8.82
C SER A 392 11.36 -2.70 8.33
N GLY A 393 11.14 -2.40 7.04
CA GLY A 393 11.21 -1.04 6.50
C GLY A 393 10.13 -0.14 7.09
N HIS A 394 8.89 -0.61 7.12
CA HIS A 394 7.78 0.06 7.78
C HIS A 394 8.03 0.21 9.29
N ALA A 395 8.39 -0.88 9.97
CA ALA A 395 8.64 -0.88 11.41
C ALA A 395 9.72 0.11 11.82
N LEU A 396 10.83 0.17 11.08
CA LEU A 396 11.89 1.11 11.40
C LEU A 396 11.53 2.56 11.03
N GLN A 397 10.72 2.80 9.97
CA GLN A 397 10.15 4.12 9.73
C GLN A 397 9.29 4.56 10.92
N SER A 398 8.41 3.69 11.43
CA SER A 398 7.59 3.96 12.62
C SER A 398 8.46 4.26 13.85
N VAL A 399 9.51 3.45 14.12
CA VAL A 399 10.46 3.70 15.23
C VAL A 399 11.16 5.06 15.11
N TYR A 400 11.63 5.45 13.92
CA TYR A 400 12.28 6.75 13.72
C TYR A 400 11.28 7.90 13.88
N THR A 401 10.08 7.73 13.37
CA THR A 401 8.99 8.72 13.49
C THR A 401 8.60 8.92 14.95
N ASP A 402 8.30 7.86 15.71
CA ASP A 402 7.85 7.92 17.09
C ASP A 402 8.86 8.55 18.04
N LYS A 403 10.15 8.31 17.75
CA LYS A 403 11.22 8.94 18.54
C LYS A 403 11.39 10.43 18.27
N ALA A 404 10.99 10.89 17.09
CA ALA A 404 11.20 12.27 16.65
C ALA A 404 9.96 13.13 16.70
N GLN A 405 8.78 12.53 16.58
CA GLN A 405 7.50 13.22 16.45
C GLN A 405 6.57 12.91 17.62
N PRO A 406 5.71 13.85 18.00
CA PRO A 406 4.61 13.57 18.90
C PRO A 406 3.53 12.72 18.19
N PHE A 407 2.65 12.10 18.96
CA PHE A 407 1.59 11.20 18.48
C PHE A 407 0.81 11.76 17.27
N TRP A 408 0.40 13.02 17.29
CA TRP A 408 -0.37 13.65 16.21
C TRP A 408 0.38 13.83 14.89
N TYR A 409 1.66 13.52 14.84
CA TYR A 409 2.48 13.46 13.63
C TYR A 409 3.11 12.07 13.40
N SER A 410 2.74 11.05 14.16
CA SER A 410 3.31 9.70 14.03
C SER A 410 2.84 8.98 12.76
N GLN A 411 1.60 9.20 12.35
CA GLN A 411 1.03 8.53 11.17
C GLN A 411 1.48 9.24 9.89
N TYR A 412 2.36 8.60 9.12
CA TYR A 412 2.85 9.17 7.87
C TYR A 412 1.88 8.94 6.69
N PRO A 413 1.85 9.87 5.70
CA PRO A 413 0.95 9.77 4.55
C PRO A 413 1.23 8.55 3.67
N ILE A 414 0.16 7.97 3.08
CA ILE A 414 0.24 6.79 2.20
C ILE A 414 1.20 6.98 1.02
N PHE A 415 1.32 8.20 0.48
CA PHE A 415 2.24 8.52 -0.61
C PHE A 415 3.70 8.18 -0.30
N ILE A 416 4.11 8.18 0.96
CA ILE A 416 5.48 7.88 1.39
C ILE A 416 5.61 6.55 2.12
N ALA A 417 4.51 5.87 2.38
CA ALA A 417 4.47 4.67 3.21
C ALA A 417 5.38 3.55 2.65
N GLU A 418 5.37 3.33 1.33
CA GLU A 418 6.09 2.24 0.69
C GLU A 418 7.56 2.57 0.35
N ILE A 419 8.03 3.79 0.66
CA ILE A 419 9.42 4.17 0.31
C ILE A 419 10.43 3.41 1.17
N ALA A 420 10.19 3.30 2.47
CA ALA A 420 11.12 2.65 3.39
C ALA A 420 11.14 1.13 3.21
N SER A 421 9.98 0.52 3.07
CA SER A 421 9.81 -0.92 2.83
C SER A 421 10.48 -1.35 1.53
N THR A 422 10.20 -0.65 0.44
CA THR A 422 10.76 -0.94 -0.89
C THR A 422 12.26 -0.63 -0.98
N LEU A 423 12.76 0.37 -0.24
CA LEU A 423 14.20 0.63 -0.13
C LEU A 423 14.92 -0.54 0.53
N ASN A 424 14.35 -1.11 1.59
CA ASN A 424 14.90 -2.30 2.24
C ASN A 424 14.95 -3.50 1.28
N GLU A 425 13.91 -3.72 0.46
CA GLU A 425 13.94 -4.74 -0.59
C GLU A 425 15.09 -4.50 -1.59
N SER A 426 15.28 -3.27 -2.03
CA SER A 426 16.35 -2.92 -2.96
C SER A 426 17.74 -3.18 -2.36
N LEU A 427 17.94 -2.86 -1.08
CA LEU A 427 19.18 -3.19 -0.36
C LEU A 427 19.36 -4.71 -0.18
N LEU A 428 18.28 -5.44 0.08
CA LEU A 428 18.31 -6.90 0.17
C LEU A 428 18.72 -7.52 -1.16
N ASN A 429 18.12 -7.10 -2.27
CA ASN A 429 18.44 -7.60 -3.60
C ASN A 429 19.91 -7.32 -3.94
N HIS A 430 20.38 -6.09 -3.69
CA HIS A 430 21.80 -5.73 -3.90
C HIS A 430 22.74 -6.64 -3.10
N TYR A 431 22.51 -6.80 -1.80
CA TYR A 431 23.30 -7.69 -0.95
C TYR A 431 23.30 -9.15 -1.43
N MET A 432 22.17 -9.64 -1.86
CA MET A 432 22.02 -11.01 -2.34
C MET A 432 22.74 -11.22 -3.68
N LEU A 433 22.69 -10.25 -4.59
CA LEU A 433 23.44 -10.28 -5.84
C LEU A 433 24.96 -10.29 -5.61
N GLU A 434 25.47 -9.56 -4.61
CA GLU A 434 26.86 -9.62 -4.21
C GLU A 434 27.23 -10.96 -3.56
N LYS A 435 26.40 -11.43 -2.63
CA LYS A 435 26.62 -12.69 -1.89
C LYS A 435 26.68 -13.91 -2.81
N TYR A 436 25.89 -13.92 -3.87
CA TYR A 436 25.80 -15.00 -4.84
C TYR A 436 26.42 -14.64 -6.20
N ALA A 437 27.38 -13.73 -6.23
CA ALA A 437 28.04 -13.27 -7.47
C ALA A 437 28.62 -14.41 -8.32
N ASP A 438 29.10 -15.48 -7.68
CA ASP A 438 29.68 -16.67 -8.31
C ASP A 438 28.65 -17.76 -8.65
N ASP A 439 27.37 -17.60 -8.30
CA ASP A 439 26.28 -18.53 -8.62
C ASP A 439 25.31 -17.91 -9.64
N PRO A 440 25.50 -18.21 -10.95
CA PRO A 440 24.69 -17.58 -11.98
C PRO A 440 23.21 -17.95 -11.92
N GLN A 441 22.84 -19.12 -11.36
CA GLN A 441 21.44 -19.52 -11.26
C GLN A 441 20.70 -18.72 -10.17
N ILE A 442 21.30 -18.59 -8.98
CA ILE A 442 20.72 -17.78 -7.91
C ILE A 442 20.70 -16.32 -8.31
N LYS A 443 21.78 -15.83 -8.93
CA LYS A 443 21.85 -14.45 -9.42
C LYS A 443 20.77 -14.14 -10.45
N ALA A 444 20.57 -15.01 -11.43
CA ALA A 444 19.50 -14.87 -12.43
C ALA A 444 18.10 -14.94 -11.79
N PHE A 445 17.91 -15.78 -10.78
CA PHE A 445 16.66 -15.85 -10.02
C PHE A 445 16.34 -14.51 -9.33
N ILE A 446 17.31 -13.92 -8.59
CA ILE A 446 17.12 -12.65 -7.88
C ILE A 446 16.84 -11.52 -8.86
N LEU A 447 17.64 -11.40 -9.94
CA LEU A 447 17.41 -10.40 -10.99
C LEU A 447 16.04 -10.54 -11.65
N THR A 448 15.59 -11.77 -11.92
CA THR A 448 14.25 -11.99 -12.48
C THR A 448 13.16 -11.49 -11.56
N GLN A 449 13.29 -11.76 -10.25
CA GLN A 449 12.33 -11.28 -9.26
C GLN A 449 12.29 -9.74 -9.18
N ASP A 450 13.45 -9.07 -9.20
CA ASP A 450 13.51 -7.61 -9.13
C ASP A 450 12.96 -6.94 -10.40
N VAL A 451 13.35 -7.46 -11.58
CA VAL A 451 12.83 -7.00 -12.87
C VAL A 451 11.32 -7.19 -12.97
N ASP A 452 10.79 -8.38 -12.61
CA ASP A 452 9.35 -8.66 -12.64
C ASP A 452 8.58 -7.81 -11.60
N ASN A 453 9.17 -7.54 -10.41
CA ASN A 453 8.63 -6.63 -9.40
C ASN A 453 8.56 -5.20 -9.92
N PHE A 454 9.64 -4.69 -10.55
CA PHE A 454 9.66 -3.35 -11.14
C PHE A 454 8.60 -3.19 -12.24
N ILE A 455 8.46 -4.18 -13.11
CA ILE A 455 7.40 -4.19 -14.14
C ILE A 455 6.00 -4.17 -13.49
N GLY A 456 5.79 -4.96 -12.44
CA GLY A 456 4.52 -5.04 -11.72
C GLY A 456 4.15 -3.74 -10.99
N THR A 457 5.15 -3.09 -10.42
CA THR A 457 4.95 -1.94 -9.52
C THR A 457 5.09 -0.59 -10.25
N VAL A 458 5.96 -0.49 -11.26
CA VAL A 458 6.12 0.77 -12.01
C VAL A 458 5.32 0.75 -13.31
N TYR A 459 5.66 -0.11 -14.26
CA TYR A 459 5.03 -0.07 -15.59
C TYR A 459 3.53 -0.40 -15.54
N ARG A 460 3.14 -1.48 -14.84
CA ARG A 460 1.73 -1.89 -14.75
C ARG A 460 0.89 -0.87 -13.99
N GLN A 461 1.39 -0.34 -12.88
CA GLN A 461 0.64 0.65 -12.11
C GLN A 461 0.52 1.98 -12.84
N THR A 462 1.53 2.36 -13.63
CA THR A 462 1.44 3.54 -14.51
C THR A 462 0.41 3.33 -15.62
N LEU A 463 0.36 2.14 -16.23
CA LEU A 463 -0.70 1.79 -17.20
C LEU A 463 -2.09 1.92 -16.57
N PHE A 464 -2.26 1.42 -15.34
CA PHE A 464 -3.54 1.54 -14.62
C PHE A 464 -3.88 3.01 -14.31
N ALA A 465 -2.90 3.81 -13.89
CA ALA A 465 -3.07 5.23 -13.67
C ALA A 465 -3.51 5.96 -14.97
N GLU A 466 -2.87 5.66 -16.09
CA GLU A 466 -3.25 6.26 -17.39
C GLU A 466 -4.66 5.86 -17.82
N PHE A 467 -5.04 4.60 -17.64
CA PHE A 467 -6.40 4.15 -17.91
C PHE A 467 -7.42 4.82 -16.98
N GLU A 468 -7.13 4.89 -15.70
CA GLU A 468 -7.96 5.59 -14.70
C GLU A 468 -8.17 7.04 -15.11
N HIS A 469 -7.10 7.77 -15.40
CA HIS A 469 -7.20 9.16 -15.84
C HIS A 469 -8.03 9.32 -17.14
N PHE A 470 -7.94 8.38 -18.06
CA PHE A 470 -8.75 8.37 -19.26
C PHE A 470 -10.25 8.26 -18.95
N ILE A 471 -10.67 7.29 -18.12
CA ILE A 471 -12.10 7.09 -17.84
C ILE A 471 -12.69 8.28 -17.08
N TYR A 472 -11.97 8.86 -16.11
CA TYR A 472 -12.40 10.06 -15.41
C TYR A 472 -12.54 11.27 -16.34
N THR A 473 -11.55 11.46 -17.23
CA THR A 473 -11.55 12.57 -18.18
C THR A 473 -12.67 12.44 -19.22
N GLU A 474 -12.93 11.24 -19.73
CA GLU A 474 -13.99 11.02 -20.73
C GLU A 474 -15.39 11.18 -20.10
N ASP A 475 -15.61 10.68 -18.87
CA ASP A 475 -16.88 10.89 -18.18
C ASP A 475 -17.13 12.39 -17.90
N ALA A 476 -16.12 13.13 -17.46
CA ALA A 476 -16.22 14.58 -17.23
C ALA A 476 -16.57 15.36 -18.51
N LYS A 477 -16.17 14.87 -19.69
CA LYS A 477 -16.56 15.43 -21.01
C LYS A 477 -17.98 15.03 -21.43
N GLY A 478 -18.65 14.15 -20.67
CA GLY A 478 -19.96 13.60 -21.00
C GLY A 478 -19.95 12.40 -21.95
N THR A 479 -18.77 11.79 -22.18
CA THR A 479 -18.65 10.56 -22.96
C THR A 479 -19.23 9.40 -22.15
N THR A 480 -20.08 8.59 -22.75
CA THR A 480 -20.62 7.40 -22.09
C THR A 480 -19.55 6.32 -21.97
N LEU A 481 -19.12 5.99 -20.76
CA LEU A 481 -18.22 4.88 -20.50
C LEU A 481 -18.93 3.54 -20.74
N THR A 482 -18.74 3.00 -21.94
CA THR A 482 -19.24 1.66 -22.28
C THR A 482 -18.16 0.61 -22.02
N PRO A 483 -18.52 -0.67 -21.75
CA PRO A 483 -17.55 -1.74 -21.64
C PRO A 483 -16.63 -1.88 -22.87
N ASP A 484 -17.13 -1.59 -24.07
CA ASP A 484 -16.30 -1.62 -25.29
C ASP A 484 -15.29 -0.49 -25.32
N LEU A 485 -15.67 0.75 -24.96
CA LEU A 485 -14.76 1.89 -24.89
C LEU A 485 -13.64 1.63 -23.87
N MET A 486 -14.00 1.11 -22.69
CA MET A 486 -13.04 0.78 -21.64
C MET A 486 -12.08 -0.35 -22.07
N ALA A 487 -12.62 -1.42 -22.68
CA ALA A 487 -11.80 -2.52 -23.19
C ALA A 487 -10.86 -2.08 -24.32
N ASP A 488 -11.35 -1.27 -25.28
CA ASP A 488 -10.55 -0.78 -26.40
C ASP A 488 -9.38 0.09 -25.90
N LYS A 489 -9.63 1.01 -24.95
CA LYS A 489 -8.55 1.83 -24.35
C LYS A 489 -7.59 0.98 -23.54
N PHE A 490 -8.08 0.12 -22.65
CA PHE A 490 -7.23 -0.71 -21.79
C PHE A 490 -6.32 -1.65 -22.61
N ASN A 491 -6.90 -2.35 -23.61
CA ASN A 491 -6.13 -3.25 -24.48
C ASN A 491 -5.17 -2.48 -25.39
N GLY A 492 -5.53 -1.25 -25.80
CA GLY A 492 -4.62 -0.37 -26.53
C GLY A 492 -3.39 0.01 -25.71
N LEU A 493 -3.59 0.45 -24.47
CA LEU A 493 -2.51 0.73 -23.52
C LEU A 493 -1.68 -0.52 -23.22
N PHE A 494 -2.35 -1.64 -22.99
CA PHE A 494 -1.67 -2.90 -22.74
C PHE A 494 -0.69 -3.27 -23.87
N LYS A 495 -1.13 -3.12 -25.12
CA LYS A 495 -0.30 -3.36 -26.29
C LYS A 495 0.87 -2.38 -26.38
N GLU A 496 0.61 -1.10 -26.14
CA GLU A 496 1.63 -0.05 -26.17
C GLU A 496 2.73 -0.33 -25.12
N TYR A 497 2.33 -0.61 -23.87
CA TYR A 497 3.27 -0.87 -22.80
C TYR A 497 4.08 -2.16 -22.99
N ASN A 498 3.44 -3.25 -23.45
CA ASN A 498 4.14 -4.55 -23.55
C ASN A 498 4.89 -4.75 -24.89
N GLY A 499 4.64 -3.94 -25.90
CA GLY A 499 5.33 -3.99 -27.19
C GLY A 499 4.97 -5.20 -28.07
N ASP A 500 5.66 -5.33 -29.20
CA ASP A 500 5.37 -6.33 -30.23
C ASP A 500 5.79 -7.78 -29.84
N ALA A 501 6.63 -7.93 -28.81
CA ALA A 501 7.03 -9.26 -28.33
C ALA A 501 5.87 -10.00 -27.67
N VAL A 502 4.92 -9.27 -27.08
CA VAL A 502 3.71 -9.83 -26.46
C VAL A 502 2.58 -9.83 -27.50
N THR A 503 2.16 -11.03 -27.87
CA THR A 503 1.12 -11.28 -28.86
C THR A 503 -0.26 -10.96 -28.28
N ASP A 504 -1.12 -10.30 -29.07
CA ASP A 504 -2.50 -10.05 -28.69
C ASP A 504 -3.25 -11.37 -28.41
N LEU A 505 -4.07 -11.37 -27.37
CA LEU A 505 -4.87 -12.55 -27.04
C LEU A 505 -5.83 -12.91 -28.19
N PRO A 506 -6.03 -14.20 -28.50
CA PRO A 506 -6.94 -14.65 -29.54
C PRO A 506 -8.43 -14.55 -29.17
N TRP A 507 -8.73 -13.86 -28.06
CA TRP A 507 -10.08 -13.52 -27.60
C TRP A 507 -10.16 -12.06 -27.16
N LYS A 508 -11.37 -11.54 -27.08
CA LYS A 508 -11.59 -10.21 -26.50
C LYS A 508 -11.41 -10.29 -24.99
N ASP A 509 -10.66 -9.33 -24.45
CA ASP A 509 -10.32 -9.25 -23.04
C ASP A 509 -10.98 -8.05 -22.36
N ASP A 510 -11.47 -8.26 -21.16
CA ASP A 510 -12.06 -7.24 -20.30
C ASP A 510 -11.26 -7.17 -18.98
N THR A 511 -9.93 -7.30 -19.03
CA THR A 511 -9.01 -7.27 -17.85
C THR A 511 -9.19 -6.04 -16.99
N TRP A 512 -9.62 -4.91 -17.54
CA TRP A 512 -9.96 -3.71 -16.75
C TRP A 512 -10.98 -4.01 -15.63
N ALA A 513 -11.87 -4.99 -15.83
CA ALA A 513 -12.87 -5.39 -14.83
C ALA A 513 -12.31 -6.17 -13.65
N GLN A 514 -11.05 -6.63 -13.74
CA GLN A 514 -10.35 -7.40 -12.71
C GLN A 514 -9.57 -6.52 -11.72
N ILE A 515 -9.60 -5.19 -11.89
CA ILE A 515 -8.75 -4.28 -11.15
C ILE A 515 -9.57 -3.51 -10.12
N PRO A 516 -9.59 -3.95 -8.85
CA PRO A 516 -10.40 -3.30 -7.80
C PRO A 516 -9.93 -1.87 -7.50
N HIS A 517 -8.65 -1.58 -7.78
CA HIS A 517 -8.05 -0.28 -7.53
C HIS A 517 -8.69 0.88 -8.31
N PHE A 518 -9.45 0.62 -9.38
CA PHE A 518 -10.18 1.69 -10.08
C PHE A 518 -11.37 2.25 -9.28
N TYR A 519 -11.63 1.69 -8.10
CA TYR A 519 -12.56 2.22 -7.11
C TYR A 519 -11.85 2.96 -5.95
N TYR A 520 -10.52 3.21 -6.04
CA TYR A 520 -9.71 3.87 -5.01
C TYR A 520 -9.22 5.27 -5.42
N ASP A 521 -9.79 5.84 -6.47
CA ASP A 521 -9.68 7.25 -6.84
C ASP A 521 -8.26 7.83 -6.90
N TYR A 522 -7.57 7.58 -8.01
CA TYR A 522 -6.19 8.07 -8.23
C TYR A 522 -5.17 7.55 -7.19
N TYR A 523 -5.34 6.30 -6.77
CA TYR A 523 -4.45 5.69 -5.79
C TYR A 523 -3.21 5.03 -6.41
N VAL A 524 -3.36 4.35 -7.57
CA VAL A 524 -2.36 3.39 -8.08
C VAL A 524 -1.03 4.01 -8.49
N TYR A 525 -0.99 5.29 -8.87
CA TYR A 525 0.25 5.97 -9.24
C TYR A 525 1.27 6.01 -8.09
N GLN A 526 0.81 5.94 -6.85
CA GLN A 526 1.64 5.97 -5.65
C GLN A 526 2.57 4.77 -5.55
N TYR A 527 2.16 3.60 -6.03
CA TYR A 527 3.04 2.43 -6.11
C TYR A 527 4.26 2.70 -7.01
N ALA A 528 4.03 3.25 -8.20
CA ALA A 528 5.09 3.53 -9.16
C ALA A 528 6.04 4.64 -8.67
N THR A 529 5.49 5.72 -8.09
CA THR A 529 6.30 6.81 -7.54
C THR A 529 7.13 6.35 -6.36
N SER A 530 6.54 5.61 -5.41
CA SER A 530 7.24 5.09 -4.22
C SER A 530 8.36 4.12 -4.60
N LYS A 531 8.12 3.17 -5.53
CA LYS A 531 9.16 2.24 -6.02
C LYS A 531 10.31 2.99 -6.68
N ALA A 532 10.01 3.95 -7.55
CA ALA A 532 11.06 4.73 -8.22
C ALA A 532 11.88 5.60 -7.24
N ILE A 533 11.22 6.22 -6.25
CA ILE A 533 11.89 6.98 -5.19
C ILE A 533 12.80 6.05 -4.37
N ALA A 534 12.28 4.92 -3.93
CA ALA A 534 13.01 3.96 -3.12
C ALA A 534 14.23 3.39 -3.85
N THR A 535 14.07 3.04 -5.14
CA THR A 535 15.17 2.57 -6.00
C THR A 535 16.27 3.62 -6.13
N ALA A 536 15.91 4.89 -6.39
CA ALA A 536 16.87 5.98 -6.50
C ALA A 536 17.59 6.27 -5.17
N LEU A 537 16.87 6.24 -4.03
CA LEU A 537 17.47 6.43 -2.71
C LEU A 537 18.41 5.27 -2.33
N ALA A 538 18.02 4.04 -2.63
CA ALA A 538 18.87 2.86 -2.39
C ALA A 538 20.19 2.96 -3.17
N ASP A 539 20.13 3.31 -4.45
CA ASP A 539 21.32 3.53 -5.29
C ASP A 539 22.21 4.66 -4.75
N ASP A 540 21.63 5.79 -4.35
CA ASP A 540 22.34 6.90 -3.73
C ASP A 540 23.07 6.49 -2.43
N ILE A 541 22.43 5.65 -1.60
CA ILE A 541 23.01 5.13 -0.35
C ILE A 541 24.13 4.12 -0.65
N ILE A 542 23.89 3.14 -1.53
CA ILE A 542 24.84 2.09 -1.92
C ILE A 542 26.09 2.71 -2.57
N SER A 543 25.89 3.68 -3.46
CA SER A 543 27.01 4.38 -4.10
C SER A 543 27.79 5.31 -3.17
N GLY A 544 27.33 5.51 -1.94
CA GLY A 544 27.97 6.39 -0.94
C GLY A 544 27.87 7.88 -1.30
N LYS A 545 26.78 8.29 -1.97
CA LYS A 545 26.53 9.70 -2.29
C LYS A 545 26.52 10.56 -1.03
N PRO A 546 27.29 11.64 -0.95
CA PRO A 546 27.37 12.46 0.26
C PRO A 546 26.00 12.98 0.71
N GLY A 547 25.66 12.72 1.99
CA GLY A 547 24.42 13.16 2.60
C GLY A 547 23.21 12.27 2.34
N ALA A 548 23.29 11.25 1.46
CA ALA A 548 22.13 10.39 1.14
C ALA A 548 21.56 9.70 2.38
N LEU A 549 22.40 9.04 3.17
CA LEU A 549 21.97 8.35 4.38
C LEU A 549 21.39 9.30 5.42
N GLU A 550 22.03 10.44 5.67
CA GLU A 550 21.56 11.44 6.63
C GLU A 550 20.20 12.02 6.20
N ASN A 551 20.01 12.29 4.92
CA ASN A 551 18.77 12.78 4.37
C ASN A 551 17.66 11.71 4.46
N TYR A 552 17.99 10.46 4.16
CA TYR A 552 17.05 9.35 4.32
C TYR A 552 16.59 9.19 5.79
N LYS A 553 17.50 9.29 6.76
CA LYS A 553 17.12 9.23 8.19
C LYS A 553 16.26 10.41 8.64
N LYS A 554 16.46 11.60 8.05
CA LYS A 554 15.55 12.74 8.29
C LYS A 554 14.16 12.44 7.74
N PHE A 555 14.09 11.87 6.53
CA PHE A 555 12.83 11.40 5.95
C PHE A 555 12.10 10.44 6.88
N LEU A 556 12.76 9.38 7.37
CA LEU A 556 12.18 8.42 8.31
C LEU A 556 11.65 9.07 9.60
N SER A 557 12.26 10.17 10.02
CA SER A 557 11.94 10.87 11.28
C SER A 557 10.87 11.96 11.14
N THR A 558 10.35 12.19 9.93
CA THR A 558 9.47 13.35 9.69
C THR A 558 8.01 13.06 10.01
N GLY A 559 7.56 11.80 9.87
CA GLY A 559 6.15 11.42 10.07
C GLY A 559 5.21 12.26 9.20
N ALA A 560 4.10 12.72 9.77
CA ALA A 560 3.11 13.58 9.13
C ALA A 560 3.30 15.08 9.44
N SER A 561 4.50 15.52 9.85
CA SER A 561 4.74 16.91 10.23
C SER A 561 4.87 17.89 9.05
N ASN A 562 4.75 17.39 7.82
CA ASN A 562 4.75 18.18 6.59
C ASN A 562 3.99 17.46 5.46
N TYR A 563 3.79 18.11 4.32
CA TYR A 563 3.22 17.50 3.13
C TYR A 563 4.19 16.51 2.48
N PRO A 564 3.67 15.40 1.87
CA PRO A 564 4.50 14.30 1.34
C PRO A 564 5.58 14.75 0.37
N VAL A 565 5.28 15.66 -0.54
CA VAL A 565 6.25 16.19 -1.51
C VAL A 565 7.44 16.86 -0.81
N GLU A 566 7.18 17.63 0.24
CA GLU A 566 8.22 18.30 1.02
C GLU A 566 9.00 17.32 1.90
N ILE A 567 8.35 16.24 2.36
CA ILE A 567 9.00 15.16 3.12
C ILE A 567 9.99 14.42 2.22
N VAL A 568 9.56 14.02 1.02
CA VAL A 568 10.45 13.33 0.05
C VAL A 568 11.61 14.24 -0.40
N LYS A 569 11.36 15.53 -0.52
CA LYS A 569 12.40 16.50 -0.85
C LYS A 569 13.49 16.60 0.21
N GLN A 570 13.17 16.36 1.50
CA GLN A 570 14.18 16.25 2.56
C GLN A 570 15.08 15.03 2.38
N ALA A 571 14.57 13.94 1.79
CA ALA A 571 15.38 12.79 1.41
C ALA A 571 16.32 13.09 0.23
N GLY A 572 16.18 14.24 -0.44
CA GLY A 572 17.00 14.67 -1.57
C GLY A 572 16.35 14.45 -2.93
N ILE A 573 15.10 14.05 -3.00
CA ILE A 573 14.36 13.78 -4.24
C ILE A 573 13.23 14.82 -4.41
N ASP A 574 13.23 15.50 -5.56
CA ASP A 574 12.16 16.40 -5.97
C ASP A 574 11.21 15.65 -6.92
N VAL A 575 10.09 15.16 -6.39
CA VAL A 575 9.11 14.37 -7.14
C VAL A 575 8.39 15.15 -8.25
N THR A 576 8.50 16.48 -8.27
CA THR A 576 8.00 17.31 -9.37
C THR A 576 8.90 17.27 -10.61
N LYS A 577 10.06 16.61 -10.51
CA LYS A 577 11.03 16.41 -11.58
C LYS A 577 11.12 14.94 -11.93
N ARG A 578 11.70 14.65 -13.08
CA ARG A 578 11.81 13.29 -13.59
C ARG A 578 13.08 12.55 -13.16
N ASP A 579 14.04 13.24 -12.55
CA ASP A 579 15.41 12.71 -12.31
C ASP A 579 15.40 11.35 -11.58
N TYR A 580 14.55 11.18 -10.57
CA TYR A 580 14.43 9.93 -9.81
C TYR A 580 13.82 8.79 -10.64
N LEU A 581 12.89 9.13 -11.56
CA LEU A 581 12.30 8.16 -12.50
C LEU A 581 13.35 7.70 -13.51
N ASP A 582 14.08 8.65 -14.12
CA ASP A 582 15.16 8.34 -15.07
C ASP A 582 16.24 7.46 -14.43
N GLN A 583 16.60 7.73 -13.15
CA GLN A 583 17.53 6.89 -12.39
C GLN A 583 16.97 5.48 -12.17
N ALA A 584 15.71 5.35 -11.77
CA ALA A 584 15.09 4.05 -11.56
C ALA A 584 14.98 3.23 -12.86
N PHE A 585 14.58 3.84 -13.95
CA PHE A 585 14.54 3.17 -15.27
C PHE A 585 15.92 2.77 -15.79
N LYS A 586 16.94 3.61 -15.54
CA LYS A 586 18.33 3.26 -15.88
C LYS A 586 18.77 1.99 -15.13
N LEU A 587 18.52 1.92 -13.82
CA LEU A 587 18.87 0.74 -13.01
C LEU A 587 18.12 -0.51 -13.48
N PHE A 588 16.82 -0.39 -13.73
CA PHE A 588 16.05 -1.47 -14.34
C PHE A 588 16.67 -1.97 -15.65
N GLY A 589 17.08 -1.06 -16.54
CA GLY A 589 17.75 -1.42 -17.80
C GLY A 589 19.08 -2.14 -17.57
N GLU A 590 19.87 -1.71 -16.58
CA GLU A 590 21.13 -2.36 -16.20
C GLU A 590 20.92 -3.78 -15.68
N GLU A 591 19.86 -4.02 -14.89
CA GLU A 591 19.46 -5.35 -14.40
C GLU A 591 19.02 -6.27 -15.55
N VAL A 592 18.21 -5.76 -16.48
CA VAL A 592 17.80 -6.49 -17.68
C VAL A 592 19.00 -6.92 -18.51
N GLU A 593 19.96 -6.03 -18.75
CA GLU A 593 21.20 -6.36 -19.49
C GLU A 593 22.08 -7.38 -18.74
N GLU A 594 22.17 -7.27 -17.41
CA GLU A 594 22.88 -8.25 -16.59
C GLU A 594 22.20 -9.62 -16.65
N LEU A 595 20.87 -9.69 -16.56
CA LEU A 595 20.10 -10.93 -16.67
C LEU A 595 20.32 -11.62 -18.03
N LYS A 596 20.28 -10.86 -19.12
CA LYS A 596 20.57 -11.38 -20.47
C LYS A 596 21.97 -11.94 -20.62
N ARG A 597 22.93 -11.37 -19.89
CA ARG A 597 24.32 -11.84 -19.94
C ARG A 597 24.53 -13.15 -19.18
N ILE A 598 23.73 -13.38 -18.13
CA ILE A 598 23.81 -14.57 -17.29
C ILE A 598 23.07 -15.75 -17.94
N LEU A 599 21.90 -15.51 -18.52
CA LEU A 599 21.06 -16.51 -19.17
C LEU A 599 21.37 -16.64 -20.64
#